data_f8035b4a10a662305ddba37dc252d75e
#
_entry.id   f8035b4a10a662305ddba37dc252d75e
#
_cell.length_a   1.000
_cell.length_b   1.000
_cell.length_c   1.000
_cell.angle_alpha   90.00
_cell.angle_beta   90.00
_cell.angle_gamma   90.00
#
_symmetry.space_group_name_H-M   'P 1'
#
loop_
_entity.id
_entity.type
_entity.pdbx_description
1 polymer ?
#
loop_
_entity_poly.entity_id
_entity_poly.type
_entity_poly.pdbx_seq_one_letter_code
_entity_poly.pdbx_strand_id
1 'polypeptide(L)'
;MKKKMGAIIVGIGLVIVVGLIAMSVKVIEQGHAGVVYNRSTGVEKETLGQGWHLVSPFKRVTEYPVSTETVRVKNFNVQTKDGKPLAVSLSYDYANELEKLPKIYNKFKGQSPDVIENGWLQTRIKKATLHVFSKYSVLEVFQHQGEINAAIEKEFRGMVDDTGFMVDSVTLEAPKPDENTAKAIQGVVDAQQQLEKLEIEKKQAIVAAERDIEEAKGKAQANEVLKQSLSPEIVEIKKIEKWDGKLPQVSGGATPFVQIK
;
A
#
# COMPACT_ATOMS: atom_id res chain seq x y z
N MET A 1 63.69 23.63 -45.85
CA MET A 1 62.57 22.63 -45.81
C MET A 1 62.58 21.84 -44.54
N LYS A 2 63.65 21.32 -43.99
CA LYS A 2 63.68 20.48 -42.75
C LYS A 2 63.11 21.19 -41.49
N LYS A 3 63.36 22.50 -41.28
CA LYS A 3 62.83 23.23 -40.14
C LYS A 3 61.28 23.39 -40.16
N LYS A 4 60.71 23.63 -41.38
CA LYS A 4 59.25 23.74 -41.54
C LYS A 4 58.53 22.39 -41.30
N MET A 5 59.18 21.27 -41.77
CA MET A 5 58.69 19.95 -41.58
C MET A 5 58.72 19.49 -40.11
N GLY A 6 59.76 19.91 -39.35
CA GLY A 6 59.80 19.69 -37.89
C GLY A 6 58.70 20.45 -37.13
N ALA A 7 58.40 21.68 -37.50
CA ALA A 7 57.33 22.47 -36.89
C ALA A 7 55.94 21.86 -37.15
N ILE A 8 55.71 21.30 -38.34
CA ILE A 8 54.44 20.61 -38.67
C ILE A 8 54.27 19.33 -37.83
N ILE A 9 55.35 18.53 -37.69
CA ILE A 9 55.31 17.29 -36.89
C ILE A 9 55.03 17.61 -35.41
N VAL A 10 55.66 18.65 -34.86
CA VAL A 10 55.40 19.12 -33.49
C VAL A 10 53.96 19.59 -33.34
N GLY A 11 53.43 20.33 -34.32
CA GLY A 11 52.04 20.80 -34.31
C GLY A 11 51.02 19.64 -34.32
N ILE A 12 51.26 18.63 -35.16
CA ILE A 12 50.41 17.43 -35.21
C ILE A 12 50.50 16.65 -33.89
N GLY A 13 51.71 16.49 -33.34
CA GLY A 13 51.91 15.85 -32.04
C GLY A 13 51.13 16.52 -30.91
N LEU A 14 51.15 17.87 -30.89
CA LEU A 14 50.42 18.66 -29.88
C LEU A 14 48.90 18.50 -30.02
N VAL A 15 48.38 18.48 -31.25
CA VAL A 15 46.95 18.25 -31.52
C VAL A 15 46.53 16.85 -31.06
N ILE A 16 47.35 15.83 -31.31
CA ILE A 16 47.06 14.47 -30.84
C ILE A 16 47.05 14.41 -29.31
N VAL A 17 48.01 15.03 -28.63
CA VAL A 17 48.06 15.08 -27.15
C VAL A 17 46.84 15.79 -26.57
N VAL A 18 46.47 16.93 -27.12
CA VAL A 18 45.28 17.67 -26.70
C VAL A 18 44.02 16.83 -26.94
N GLY A 19 43.93 16.15 -28.08
CA GLY A 19 42.82 15.24 -28.38
C GLY A 19 42.73 14.07 -27.39
N LEU A 20 43.86 13.46 -27.02
CA LEU A 20 43.89 12.38 -26.02
C LEU A 20 43.49 12.88 -24.62
N ILE A 21 43.93 14.07 -24.21
CA ILE A 21 43.54 14.66 -22.95
C ILE A 21 42.04 14.94 -22.95
N ALA A 22 41.47 15.51 -24.00
CA ALA A 22 40.05 15.77 -24.12
C ALA A 22 39.22 14.47 -24.05
N MET A 23 39.69 13.39 -24.64
CA MET A 23 39.04 12.06 -24.57
C MET A 23 39.19 11.40 -23.19
N SER A 24 40.14 11.84 -22.37
CA SER A 24 40.44 11.26 -21.06
C SER A 24 39.52 11.86 -19.95
N VAL A 25 38.89 12.99 -20.20
CA VAL A 25 38.01 13.62 -19.24
C VAL A 25 36.67 12.91 -19.30
N LYS A 26 36.25 12.39 -18.14
CA LYS A 26 34.91 11.83 -17.91
C LYS A 26 34.22 12.63 -16.81
N VAL A 27 32.96 12.93 -17.03
CA VAL A 27 32.12 13.62 -16.06
C VAL A 27 31.07 12.61 -15.60
N ILE A 28 31.03 12.32 -14.31
CA ILE A 28 30.00 11.48 -13.69
C ILE A 28 28.92 12.39 -13.15
N GLU A 29 27.68 12.14 -13.54
CA GLU A 29 26.54 12.94 -13.13
C GLU A 29 26.26 12.80 -11.63
N GLN A 30 25.57 13.81 -11.08
CA GLN A 30 25.13 13.76 -9.67
C GLN A 30 24.20 12.58 -9.46
N GLY A 31 24.39 11.84 -8.36
CA GLY A 31 23.59 10.65 -8.03
C GLY A 31 24.03 9.39 -8.76
N HIS A 32 25.13 9.45 -9.54
CA HIS A 32 25.72 8.30 -10.24
C HIS A 32 27.13 8.00 -9.74
N ALA A 33 27.57 6.78 -9.99
CA ALA A 33 28.96 6.38 -9.82
C ALA A 33 29.43 5.56 -11.03
N GLY A 34 30.67 5.78 -11.42
CA GLY A 34 31.29 5.15 -12.57
C GLY A 34 32.07 3.89 -12.20
N VAL A 35 31.83 2.79 -12.89
CA VAL A 35 32.68 1.59 -12.82
C VAL A 35 33.64 1.58 -13.99
N VAL A 36 34.93 1.44 -13.69
CA VAL A 36 35.99 1.47 -14.68
C VAL A 36 36.36 0.04 -15.10
N TYR A 37 36.30 -0.21 -16.39
CA TYR A 37 36.77 -1.46 -16.99
C TYR A 37 38.03 -1.23 -17.81
N ASN A 38 39.09 -1.91 -17.45
CA ASN A 38 40.34 -1.92 -18.15
C ASN A 38 40.48 -3.24 -18.95
N ARG A 39 40.74 -3.14 -20.23
CA ARG A 39 40.85 -4.35 -21.08
C ARG A 39 41.98 -5.31 -20.68
N SER A 40 43.01 -4.80 -19.99
CA SER A 40 44.18 -5.60 -19.58
C SER A 40 44.04 -6.21 -18.18
N THR A 41 43.40 -5.47 -17.24
CA THR A 41 43.32 -5.85 -15.81
C THR A 41 41.92 -6.21 -15.35
N GLY A 42 40.88 -5.98 -16.18
CA GLY A 42 39.50 -6.23 -15.81
C GLY A 42 38.82 -5.04 -15.13
N VAL A 43 37.83 -5.33 -14.32
CA VAL A 43 37.06 -4.32 -13.57
C VAL A 43 37.88 -3.81 -12.39
N GLU A 44 38.02 -2.50 -12.29
CA GLU A 44 38.68 -1.86 -11.16
C GLU A 44 37.80 -1.94 -9.90
N LYS A 45 38.42 -2.12 -8.74
CA LYS A 45 37.67 -2.23 -7.47
C LYS A 45 37.13 -0.89 -7.01
N GLU A 46 37.86 0.19 -7.31
CA GLU A 46 37.46 1.54 -6.96
C GLU A 46 36.48 2.09 -7.99
N THR A 47 35.41 2.69 -7.50
CA THR A 47 34.41 3.36 -8.31
C THR A 47 34.71 4.85 -8.38
N LEU A 48 34.38 5.48 -9.49
CA LEU A 48 34.45 6.94 -9.63
C LEU A 48 33.18 7.56 -9.05
N GLY A 49 33.36 8.48 -8.10
CA GLY A 49 32.24 9.29 -7.59
C GLY A 49 31.80 10.33 -8.62
N GLN A 50 30.79 11.13 -8.24
CA GLN A 50 30.32 12.26 -9.05
C GLN A 50 31.43 13.29 -9.31
N GLY A 51 31.37 13.96 -10.46
CA GLY A 51 32.29 15.04 -10.83
C GLY A 51 33.24 14.68 -11.96
N TRP A 52 34.35 15.45 -12.07
CA TRP A 52 35.32 15.35 -13.16
C TRP A 52 36.43 14.34 -12.82
N HIS A 53 36.64 13.37 -13.72
CA HIS A 53 37.66 12.36 -13.56
C HIS A 53 38.55 12.29 -14.81
N LEU A 54 39.83 12.10 -14.61
CA LEU A 54 40.79 11.86 -15.70
C LEU A 54 40.99 10.35 -15.82
N VAL A 55 40.40 9.76 -16.85
CA VAL A 55 40.44 8.31 -17.10
C VAL A 55 41.11 8.05 -18.44
N SER A 56 42.02 7.07 -18.49
CA SER A 56 42.66 6.72 -19.76
C SER A 56 41.64 6.45 -20.86
N PRO A 57 41.82 6.96 -22.10
CA PRO A 57 40.87 6.79 -23.21
C PRO A 57 40.66 5.32 -23.63
N PHE A 58 41.56 4.42 -23.19
CA PHE A 58 41.46 2.97 -23.43
C PHE A 58 40.62 2.20 -22.42
N LYS A 59 40.22 2.86 -21.31
CA LYS A 59 39.32 2.31 -20.29
C LYS A 59 37.88 2.66 -20.64
N ARG A 60 36.95 1.76 -20.29
CA ARG A 60 35.52 2.03 -20.40
C ARG A 60 34.97 2.42 -19.01
N VAL A 61 34.19 3.46 -18.95
CA VAL A 61 33.43 3.84 -17.76
C VAL A 61 31.97 3.59 -18.05
N THR A 62 31.30 2.87 -17.15
CA THR A 62 29.84 2.70 -17.17
C THR A 62 29.29 3.27 -15.90
N GLU A 63 28.32 4.15 -16.02
CA GLU A 63 27.70 4.86 -14.91
C GLU A 63 26.47 4.08 -14.41
N TYR A 64 26.32 4.02 -13.10
CA TYR A 64 25.19 3.39 -12.43
C TYR A 64 24.59 4.35 -11.41
N PRO A 65 23.24 4.43 -11.28
CA PRO A 65 22.60 5.27 -10.27
C PRO A 65 22.92 4.74 -8.87
N VAL A 66 23.37 5.62 -8.01
CA VAL A 66 23.55 5.38 -6.56
C VAL A 66 22.56 6.20 -5.71
N SER A 67 21.80 7.08 -6.37
CA SER A 67 20.60 7.71 -5.86
C SER A 67 19.37 6.89 -6.25
N THR A 68 18.25 7.14 -5.60
CA THR A 68 16.99 6.44 -5.87
C THR A 68 16.48 6.73 -7.28
N GLU A 69 16.25 5.66 -8.04
CA GLU A 69 15.65 5.67 -9.37
C GLU A 69 14.28 4.98 -9.33
N THR A 70 13.31 5.57 -10.02
CA THR A 70 11.95 5.03 -10.13
C THR A 70 11.73 4.36 -11.48
N VAL A 71 11.51 3.06 -11.47
CA VAL A 71 11.21 2.27 -12.65
C VAL A 71 9.74 1.86 -12.67
N ARG A 72 9.07 2.08 -13.82
CA ARG A 72 7.67 1.72 -14.01
C ARG A 72 7.51 0.51 -14.91
N VAL A 73 6.74 -0.47 -14.43
CA VAL A 73 6.37 -1.68 -15.17
C VAL A 73 4.88 -1.65 -15.45
N LYS A 74 4.53 -1.46 -16.73
CA LYS A 74 3.14 -1.26 -17.13
C LYS A 74 2.55 -2.52 -17.77
N ASN A 75 1.26 -2.74 -17.55
CA ASN A 75 0.40 -3.66 -18.29
C ASN A 75 0.98 -5.08 -18.44
N PHE A 76 1.21 -5.78 -17.36
CA PHE A 76 1.49 -7.20 -17.42
C PHE A 76 0.39 -8.00 -16.71
N ASN A 77 0.16 -9.22 -17.20
CA ASN A 77 -0.87 -10.07 -16.64
C ASN A 77 -0.29 -10.95 -15.53
N VAL A 78 -1.02 -11.04 -14.44
CA VAL A 78 -0.78 -11.98 -13.34
C VAL A 78 -2.00 -12.90 -13.20
N GLN A 79 -1.79 -14.08 -12.66
CA GLN A 79 -2.88 -14.99 -12.31
C GLN A 79 -3.06 -15.04 -10.79
N THR A 80 -4.31 -14.96 -10.38
CA THR A 80 -4.72 -15.12 -8.98
C THR A 80 -4.87 -16.60 -8.62
N LYS A 81 -5.01 -16.90 -7.32
CA LYS A 81 -5.21 -18.25 -6.79
C LYS A 81 -6.39 -19.00 -7.43
N ASP A 82 -7.45 -18.28 -7.79
CA ASP A 82 -8.65 -18.78 -8.45
C ASP A 82 -8.53 -18.81 -10.00
N GLY A 83 -7.32 -18.65 -10.53
CA GLY A 83 -7.01 -18.75 -11.96
C GLY A 83 -7.51 -17.58 -12.80
N LYS A 84 -7.93 -16.47 -12.20
CA LYS A 84 -8.40 -15.29 -12.92
C LYS A 84 -7.20 -14.40 -13.32
N PRO A 85 -7.12 -13.98 -14.59
CA PRO A 85 -6.11 -13.04 -15.02
C PRO A 85 -6.45 -11.61 -14.56
N LEU A 86 -5.44 -10.90 -14.06
CA LEU A 86 -5.52 -9.48 -13.74
C LEU A 86 -4.40 -8.73 -14.45
N ALA A 87 -4.74 -7.62 -15.10
CA ALA A 87 -3.76 -6.69 -15.63
C ALA A 87 -3.29 -5.78 -14.49
N VAL A 88 -1.97 -5.75 -14.26
CA VAL A 88 -1.35 -4.95 -13.20
C VAL A 88 -0.27 -4.05 -13.77
N SER A 89 -0.10 -2.92 -13.12
CA SER A 89 1.03 -2.01 -13.30
C SER A 89 1.62 -1.73 -11.93
N LEU A 90 2.92 -1.52 -11.87
CA LEU A 90 3.60 -1.17 -10.64
C LEU A 90 4.81 -0.29 -10.92
N SER A 91 5.28 0.40 -9.91
CA SER A 91 6.59 1.05 -9.91
C SER A 91 7.41 0.53 -8.74
N TYR A 92 8.72 0.60 -8.88
CA TYR A 92 9.63 0.33 -7.79
C TYR A 92 10.75 1.36 -7.79
N ASP A 93 11.17 1.73 -6.60
CA ASP A 93 12.27 2.62 -6.34
C ASP A 93 13.48 1.80 -5.90
N TYR A 94 14.61 2.03 -6.53
CA TYR A 94 15.83 1.32 -6.21
C TYR A 94 17.05 2.22 -6.34
N ALA A 95 18.13 1.83 -5.66
CA ALA A 95 19.46 2.38 -5.84
C ALA A 95 20.48 1.25 -5.92
N ASN A 96 21.66 1.52 -6.48
CA ASN A 96 22.75 0.56 -6.43
C ASN A 96 23.64 0.82 -5.21
N GLU A 97 24.03 -0.25 -4.53
CA GLU A 97 25.00 -0.18 -3.45
C GLU A 97 26.40 0.10 -4.01
N LEU A 98 26.96 1.25 -3.63
CA LEU A 98 28.23 1.75 -4.18
C LEU A 98 29.36 0.72 -4.14
N GLU A 99 29.49 0.02 -3.02
CA GLU A 99 30.54 -0.98 -2.82
C GLU A 99 30.37 -2.24 -3.69
N LYS A 100 29.13 -2.52 -4.11
CA LYS A 100 28.80 -3.69 -4.93
C LYS A 100 28.75 -3.39 -6.44
N LEU A 101 28.94 -2.14 -6.86
CA LEU A 101 28.93 -1.77 -8.28
C LEU A 101 29.90 -2.59 -9.16
N PRO A 102 31.14 -2.90 -8.74
CA PRO A 102 32.02 -3.77 -9.53
C PRO A 102 31.45 -5.19 -9.69
N LYS A 103 30.72 -5.70 -8.70
CA LYS A 103 30.02 -7.00 -8.75
C LYS A 103 28.85 -6.95 -9.74
N ILE A 104 28.05 -5.86 -9.71
CA ILE A 104 26.96 -5.61 -10.66
C ILE A 104 27.52 -5.57 -12.08
N TYR A 105 28.56 -4.78 -12.31
CA TYR A 105 29.22 -4.67 -13.61
C TYR A 105 29.65 -6.04 -14.16
N ASN A 106 30.31 -6.84 -13.34
CA ASN A 106 30.77 -8.18 -13.74
C ASN A 106 29.61 -9.10 -14.04
N LYS A 107 28.57 -9.11 -13.22
CA LYS A 107 27.37 -9.95 -13.39
C LYS A 107 26.65 -9.64 -14.68
N PHE A 108 26.53 -8.36 -15.03
CA PHE A 108 25.80 -7.90 -16.21
C PHE A 108 26.71 -7.51 -17.38
N LYS A 109 27.99 -7.86 -17.31
CA LYS A 109 28.96 -7.64 -18.39
C LYS A 109 29.07 -6.18 -18.85
N GLY A 110 28.91 -5.24 -17.91
CA GLY A 110 29.00 -3.81 -18.20
C GLY A 110 27.81 -3.26 -18.98
N GLN A 111 26.65 -3.90 -18.93
CA GLN A 111 25.42 -3.35 -19.49
C GLN A 111 25.04 -2.05 -18.76
N SER A 112 24.38 -1.15 -19.49
CA SER A 112 23.84 0.08 -18.92
C SER A 112 22.69 -0.20 -17.95
N PRO A 113 22.39 0.73 -17.00
CA PRO A 113 21.26 0.61 -16.08
C PRO A 113 19.95 0.29 -16.78
N ASP A 114 19.61 1.02 -17.86
CA ASP A 114 18.37 0.81 -18.63
C ASP A 114 18.17 -0.64 -19.09
N VAL A 115 19.25 -1.29 -19.54
CA VAL A 115 19.19 -2.69 -20.00
C VAL A 115 18.95 -3.64 -18.83
N ILE A 116 19.56 -3.37 -17.68
CA ILE A 116 19.37 -4.17 -16.46
C ILE A 116 17.97 -3.98 -15.91
N GLU A 117 17.47 -2.76 -15.88
CA GLU A 117 16.13 -2.39 -15.42
C GLU A 117 15.05 -3.06 -16.26
N ASN A 118 15.08 -2.84 -17.58
CA ASN A 118 14.07 -3.35 -18.50
C ASN A 118 14.20 -4.87 -18.76
N GLY A 119 15.31 -5.47 -18.40
CA GLY A 119 15.56 -6.90 -18.53
C GLY A 119 15.46 -7.63 -17.20
N TRP A 120 16.55 -7.62 -16.45
CA TRP A 120 16.71 -8.48 -15.28
C TRP A 120 15.84 -8.04 -14.09
N LEU A 121 15.85 -6.75 -13.71
CA LEU A 121 15.05 -6.23 -12.60
C LEU A 121 13.57 -6.36 -12.88
N GLN A 122 13.14 -5.99 -14.11
CA GLN A 122 11.75 -6.13 -14.52
C GLN A 122 11.26 -7.60 -14.45
N THR A 123 12.11 -8.54 -14.83
CA THR A 123 11.78 -9.97 -14.73
C THR A 123 11.64 -10.41 -13.28
N ARG A 124 12.48 -9.90 -12.37
CA ARG A 124 12.42 -10.25 -10.93
C ARG A 124 11.18 -9.69 -10.26
N ILE A 125 10.85 -8.43 -10.50
CA ILE A 125 9.63 -7.84 -9.92
C ILE A 125 8.36 -8.50 -10.47
N LYS A 126 8.30 -8.82 -11.76
CA LYS A 126 7.18 -9.59 -12.32
C LYS A 126 7.05 -10.96 -11.66
N LYS A 127 8.18 -11.66 -11.46
CA LYS A 127 8.18 -12.96 -10.77
C LYS A 127 7.71 -12.85 -9.33
N ALA A 128 8.16 -11.84 -8.58
CA ALA A 128 7.70 -11.58 -7.22
C ALA A 128 6.20 -11.32 -7.20
N THR A 129 5.71 -10.48 -8.11
CA THR A 129 4.28 -10.17 -8.23
C THR A 129 3.46 -11.43 -8.54
N LEU A 130 3.87 -12.22 -9.53
CA LEU A 130 3.20 -13.49 -9.87
C LEU A 130 3.13 -14.44 -8.68
N HIS A 131 4.23 -14.59 -7.95
CA HIS A 131 4.30 -15.47 -6.78
C HIS A 131 3.37 -15.00 -5.65
N VAL A 132 3.28 -13.70 -5.41
CA VAL A 132 2.39 -13.17 -4.38
C VAL A 132 0.93 -13.31 -4.81
N PHE A 133 0.58 -12.88 -6.05
CA PHE A 133 -0.80 -12.94 -6.55
C PHE A 133 -1.36 -14.38 -6.60
N SER A 134 -0.52 -15.38 -6.86
CA SER A 134 -0.95 -16.79 -6.86
C SER A 134 -1.45 -17.29 -5.51
N LYS A 135 -1.23 -16.54 -4.42
CA LYS A 135 -1.69 -16.89 -3.06
C LYS A 135 -3.06 -16.29 -2.71
N TYR A 136 -3.52 -15.29 -3.45
CA TYR A 136 -4.74 -14.54 -3.19
C TYR A 136 -5.77 -14.75 -4.30
N SER A 137 -7.03 -14.88 -3.94
CA SER A 137 -8.16 -14.81 -4.88
C SER A 137 -8.33 -13.39 -5.40
N VAL A 138 -9.10 -13.21 -6.48
CA VAL A 138 -9.38 -11.87 -7.03
C VAL A 138 -9.94 -10.94 -5.97
N LEU A 139 -10.90 -11.40 -5.17
CA LEU A 139 -11.54 -10.59 -4.13
C LEU A 139 -10.53 -10.16 -3.06
N GLU A 140 -9.70 -11.10 -2.57
CA GLU A 140 -8.66 -10.83 -1.58
C GLU A 140 -7.64 -9.80 -2.10
N VAL A 141 -7.33 -9.81 -3.40
CA VAL A 141 -6.44 -8.82 -4.02
C VAL A 141 -6.98 -7.39 -3.85
N PHE A 142 -8.28 -7.18 -3.99
CA PHE A 142 -8.88 -5.86 -3.82
C PHE A 142 -9.06 -5.46 -2.35
N GLN A 143 -9.25 -6.42 -1.45
CA GLN A 143 -9.43 -6.18 -0.03
C GLN A 143 -8.11 -5.95 0.73
N HIS A 144 -7.02 -6.62 0.32
CA HIS A 144 -5.73 -6.66 1.02
C HIS A 144 -4.58 -6.02 0.23
N GLN A 145 -4.86 -4.96 -0.54
CA GLN A 145 -3.84 -4.32 -1.40
C GLN A 145 -2.56 -3.92 -0.66
N GLY A 146 -2.69 -3.40 0.57
CA GLY A 146 -1.55 -3.01 1.39
C GLY A 146 -0.64 -4.17 1.78
N GLU A 147 -1.23 -5.30 2.18
CA GLU A 147 -0.49 -6.52 2.54
C GLU A 147 0.19 -7.13 1.32
N ILE A 148 -0.52 -7.15 0.19
CA ILE A 148 0.00 -7.66 -1.08
C ILE A 148 1.18 -6.81 -1.55
N ASN A 149 1.06 -5.48 -1.46
CA ASN A 149 2.14 -4.58 -1.83
C ASN A 149 3.40 -4.83 -0.98
N ALA A 150 3.25 -4.92 0.33
CA ALA A 150 4.35 -5.23 1.24
C ALA A 150 4.96 -6.62 0.99
N ALA A 151 4.13 -7.61 0.64
CA ALA A 151 4.59 -8.96 0.30
C ALA A 151 5.40 -8.96 -1.01
N ILE A 152 4.97 -8.21 -2.04
CA ILE A 152 5.71 -8.07 -3.31
C ILE A 152 7.06 -7.39 -3.06
N GLU A 153 7.07 -6.31 -2.28
CA GLU A 153 8.31 -5.59 -1.93
C GLU A 153 9.30 -6.52 -1.24
N LYS A 154 8.86 -7.25 -0.21
CA LYS A 154 9.69 -8.21 0.53
C LYS A 154 10.25 -9.30 -0.37
N GLU A 155 9.41 -9.87 -1.23
CA GLU A 155 9.81 -10.94 -2.16
C GLU A 155 10.82 -10.40 -3.21
N PHE A 156 10.56 -9.23 -3.75
CA PHE A 156 11.45 -8.60 -4.73
C PHE A 156 12.78 -8.23 -4.12
N ARG A 157 12.78 -7.60 -2.94
CA ARG A 157 14.00 -7.27 -2.19
C ARG A 157 14.86 -8.50 -1.96
N GLY A 158 14.28 -9.60 -1.49
CA GLY A 158 15.00 -10.86 -1.30
C GLY A 158 15.60 -11.46 -2.57
N MET A 159 15.07 -11.12 -3.76
CA MET A 159 15.62 -11.59 -5.03
C MET A 159 16.79 -10.76 -5.56
N VAL A 160 16.98 -9.53 -5.08
CA VAL A 160 17.92 -8.58 -5.68
C VAL A 160 19.01 -8.07 -4.74
N ASP A 161 18.80 -8.07 -3.41
CA ASP A 161 19.74 -7.55 -2.39
C ASP A 161 21.15 -8.16 -2.51
N ASP A 162 21.24 -9.48 -2.67
CA ASP A 162 22.52 -10.17 -2.80
C ASP A 162 23.35 -9.70 -4.00
N THR A 163 22.66 -9.11 -4.98
CA THR A 163 23.31 -8.61 -6.19
C THR A 163 23.87 -7.20 -5.98
N GLY A 164 23.31 -6.44 -5.05
CA GLY A 164 23.70 -5.06 -4.73
C GLY A 164 22.67 -4.02 -5.18
N PHE A 165 21.43 -4.43 -5.43
CA PHE A 165 20.32 -3.52 -5.66
C PHE A 165 19.56 -3.33 -4.36
N MET A 166 19.54 -2.10 -3.87
CA MET A 166 18.75 -1.71 -2.69
C MET A 166 17.37 -1.27 -3.17
N VAL A 167 16.32 -1.94 -2.73
CA VAL A 167 14.94 -1.58 -3.05
C VAL A 167 14.39 -0.74 -1.91
N ASP A 168 14.01 0.50 -2.22
CA ASP A 168 13.44 1.42 -1.24
C ASP A 168 11.94 1.16 -1.07
N SER A 169 11.20 1.12 -2.16
CA SER A 169 9.76 0.87 -2.15
C SER A 169 9.26 0.17 -3.41
N VAL A 170 8.11 -0.46 -3.29
CA VAL A 170 7.32 -0.96 -4.42
C VAL A 170 5.92 -0.39 -4.29
N THR A 171 5.35 0.11 -5.37
CA THR A 171 4.00 0.66 -5.42
C THR A 171 3.19 -0.06 -6.48
N LEU A 172 2.19 -0.83 -6.05
CA LEU A 172 1.25 -1.50 -6.93
C LEU A 172 0.13 -0.51 -7.29
N GLU A 173 -0.07 -0.24 -8.58
CA GLU A 173 -1.26 0.45 -9.06
C GLU A 173 -2.49 -0.47 -8.93
N ALA A 174 -3.67 0.12 -8.72
CA ALA A 174 -4.90 -0.66 -8.57
C ALA A 174 -5.09 -1.60 -9.77
N PRO A 175 -5.17 -2.92 -9.55
CA PRO A 175 -5.35 -3.88 -10.63
C PRO A 175 -6.65 -3.61 -11.40
N LYS A 176 -6.62 -3.81 -12.72
CA LYS A 176 -7.80 -3.64 -13.58
C LYS A 176 -8.38 -5.02 -13.91
N PRO A 177 -9.54 -5.38 -13.34
CA PRO A 177 -10.23 -6.60 -13.71
C PRO A 177 -10.86 -6.46 -15.10
N ASP A 178 -11.08 -7.59 -15.77
CA ASP A 178 -11.97 -7.61 -16.93
C ASP A 178 -13.42 -7.32 -16.54
N GLU A 179 -14.28 -7.01 -17.51
CA GLU A 179 -15.68 -6.62 -17.25
C GLU A 179 -16.48 -7.67 -16.49
N ASN A 180 -16.28 -8.95 -16.79
CA ASN A 180 -17.00 -10.03 -16.13
C ASN A 180 -16.53 -10.20 -14.67
N THR A 181 -15.23 -10.11 -14.44
CA THR A 181 -14.62 -10.15 -13.11
C THR A 181 -15.04 -8.92 -12.29
N ALA A 182 -15.12 -7.73 -12.90
CA ALA A 182 -15.60 -6.53 -12.22
C ALA A 182 -17.06 -6.68 -11.76
N LYS A 183 -17.95 -7.21 -12.61
CA LYS A 183 -19.35 -7.50 -12.26
C LYS A 183 -19.46 -8.55 -11.13
N ALA A 184 -18.63 -9.57 -11.16
CA ALA A 184 -18.61 -10.60 -10.12
C ALA A 184 -18.15 -10.00 -8.77
N ILE A 185 -17.11 -9.17 -8.77
CA ILE A 185 -16.62 -8.47 -7.56
C ILE A 185 -17.74 -7.57 -7.01
N GLN A 186 -18.39 -6.78 -7.87
CA GLN A 186 -19.50 -5.92 -7.45
C GLN A 186 -20.62 -6.73 -6.81
N GLY A 187 -21.02 -7.87 -7.40
CA GLY A 187 -22.05 -8.73 -6.82
C GLY A 187 -21.68 -9.28 -5.44
N VAL A 188 -20.40 -9.60 -5.20
CA VAL A 188 -19.92 -10.04 -3.87
C VAL A 188 -19.94 -8.89 -2.88
N VAL A 189 -19.51 -7.70 -3.29
CA VAL A 189 -19.54 -6.48 -2.43
C VAL A 189 -20.98 -6.15 -2.06
N ASP A 190 -21.91 -6.17 -3.00
CA ASP A 190 -23.34 -5.91 -2.76
C ASP A 190 -23.94 -6.92 -1.78
N ALA A 191 -23.62 -8.21 -1.95
CA ALA A 191 -24.06 -9.28 -1.04
C ALA A 191 -23.48 -9.10 0.38
N GLN A 192 -22.23 -8.68 0.48
CA GLN A 192 -21.58 -8.44 1.77
C GLN A 192 -22.20 -7.23 2.50
N GLN A 193 -22.48 -6.15 1.76
CA GLN A 193 -23.20 -4.99 2.31
C GLN A 193 -24.61 -5.35 2.79
N GLN A 194 -25.32 -6.21 2.06
CA GLN A 194 -26.64 -6.70 2.50
C GLN A 194 -26.54 -7.52 3.79
N LEU A 195 -25.55 -8.41 3.90
CA LEU A 195 -25.32 -9.17 5.13
C LEU A 195 -25.01 -8.25 6.31
N GLU A 196 -24.13 -7.28 6.13
CA GLU A 196 -23.80 -6.31 7.17
C GLU A 196 -25.03 -5.50 7.62
N LYS A 197 -25.85 -5.07 6.66
CA LYS A 197 -27.12 -4.38 6.96
C LYS A 197 -28.06 -5.26 7.79
N LEU A 198 -28.22 -6.52 7.42
CA LEU A 198 -29.05 -7.47 8.16
C LEU A 198 -28.51 -7.73 9.58
N GLU A 199 -27.20 -7.80 9.75
CA GLU A 199 -26.57 -7.93 11.07
C GLU A 199 -26.83 -6.70 11.95
N ILE A 200 -26.72 -5.50 11.36
CA ILE A 200 -27.02 -4.24 12.07
C ILE A 200 -28.51 -4.21 12.47
N GLU A 201 -29.42 -4.53 11.55
CA GLU A 201 -30.87 -4.61 11.82
C GLU A 201 -31.17 -5.62 12.92
N LYS A 202 -30.55 -6.79 12.89
CA LYS A 202 -30.68 -7.81 13.96
C LYS A 202 -30.19 -7.29 15.31
N LYS A 203 -29.03 -6.63 15.36
CA LYS A 203 -28.51 -6.01 16.60
C LYS A 203 -29.44 -4.94 17.13
N GLN A 204 -29.97 -4.09 16.26
CA GLN A 204 -30.94 -3.04 16.64
C GLN A 204 -32.21 -3.65 17.20
N ALA A 205 -32.75 -4.73 16.58
CA ALA A 205 -33.95 -5.41 17.09
C ALA A 205 -33.70 -6.05 18.47
N ILE A 206 -32.54 -6.63 18.72
CA ILE A 206 -32.16 -7.18 20.02
C ILE A 206 -32.11 -6.07 21.06
N VAL A 207 -31.41 -4.97 20.78
CA VAL A 207 -31.29 -3.82 21.69
C VAL A 207 -32.67 -3.21 21.97
N ALA A 208 -33.53 -3.11 20.97
CA ALA A 208 -34.90 -2.63 21.15
C ALA A 208 -35.71 -3.56 22.07
N ALA A 209 -35.63 -4.86 21.87
CA ALA A 209 -36.32 -5.83 22.74
C ALA A 209 -35.78 -5.80 24.19
N GLU A 210 -34.45 -5.70 24.36
CA GLU A 210 -33.84 -5.57 25.68
C GLU A 210 -34.30 -4.29 26.39
N ARG A 211 -34.36 -3.16 25.68
CA ARG A 211 -34.88 -1.89 26.22
C ARG A 211 -36.33 -2.04 26.65
N ASP A 212 -37.20 -2.65 25.84
CA ASP A 212 -38.58 -2.82 26.13
C ASP A 212 -38.80 -3.74 27.38
N ILE A 213 -37.97 -4.78 27.53
CA ILE A 213 -37.94 -5.63 28.73
C ILE A 213 -37.51 -4.84 29.95
N GLU A 214 -36.45 -4.04 29.87
CA GLU A 214 -35.98 -3.22 31.00
C GLU A 214 -36.98 -2.12 31.36
N GLU A 215 -37.65 -1.52 30.38
CA GLU A 215 -38.74 -0.56 30.63
C GLU A 215 -39.94 -1.22 31.35
N ALA A 216 -40.33 -2.42 30.90
CA ALA A 216 -41.38 -3.19 31.54
C ALA A 216 -41.02 -3.59 33.00
N LYS A 217 -39.78 -4.03 33.24
CA LYS A 217 -39.26 -4.31 34.58
C LYS A 217 -39.25 -3.06 35.46
N GLY A 218 -38.78 -1.92 34.92
CA GLY A 218 -38.79 -0.64 35.62
C GLY A 218 -40.22 -0.20 36.04
N LYS A 219 -41.19 -0.34 35.12
CA LYS A 219 -42.61 -0.07 35.43
C LYS A 219 -43.16 -1.03 36.47
N ALA A 220 -42.83 -2.32 36.40
CA ALA A 220 -43.27 -3.29 37.41
C ALA A 220 -42.68 -2.99 38.79
N GLN A 221 -41.40 -2.66 38.88
CA GLN A 221 -40.74 -2.26 40.13
C GLN A 221 -41.33 -0.96 40.69
N ALA A 222 -41.55 0.04 39.84
CA ALA A 222 -42.20 1.30 40.27
C ALA A 222 -43.60 1.07 40.82
N ASN A 223 -44.40 0.20 40.20
CA ASN A 223 -45.71 -0.18 40.65
C ASN A 223 -45.67 -0.95 42.00
N GLU A 224 -44.67 -1.82 42.18
CA GLU A 224 -44.48 -2.55 43.45
C GLU A 224 -44.09 -1.60 44.59
N VAL A 225 -43.17 -0.67 44.35
CA VAL A 225 -42.81 0.39 45.33
C VAL A 225 -44.02 1.28 45.66
N LEU A 226 -44.82 1.67 44.67
CA LEU A 226 -46.05 2.41 44.87
C LEU A 226 -47.07 1.62 45.73
N LYS A 227 -47.21 0.33 45.44
CA LYS A 227 -48.09 -0.56 46.18
C LYS A 227 -47.69 -0.71 47.66
N GLN A 228 -46.39 -0.81 47.93
CA GLN A 228 -45.87 -0.85 49.32
C GLN A 228 -45.97 0.50 50.05
N SER A 229 -45.89 1.61 49.28
CA SER A 229 -45.97 2.97 49.86
C SER A 229 -47.41 3.48 50.04
N LEU A 230 -48.41 2.82 49.46
CA LEU A 230 -49.83 3.19 49.59
C LEU A 230 -50.46 2.54 50.86
N SER A 231 -50.33 3.22 52.02
CA SER A 231 -51.17 2.87 53.16
C SER A 231 -52.65 3.20 52.82
N PRO A 232 -53.63 2.53 53.49
CA PRO A 232 -55.06 2.84 53.29
C PRO A 232 -55.38 4.33 53.43
N GLU A 233 -54.68 5.00 54.32
CA GLU A 233 -54.87 6.44 54.62
C GLU A 233 -54.37 7.32 53.42
N ILE A 234 -53.28 7.00 52.79
CA ILE A 234 -52.80 7.74 51.62
C ILE A 234 -53.70 7.55 50.40
N VAL A 235 -54.32 6.38 50.25
CA VAL A 235 -55.33 6.12 49.20
C VAL A 235 -56.59 6.99 49.43
N GLU A 236 -57.01 7.16 50.65
CA GLU A 236 -58.16 8.05 50.98
C GLU A 236 -57.81 9.53 50.70
N ILE A 237 -56.61 10.00 51.07
CA ILE A 237 -56.20 11.37 50.81
C ILE A 237 -56.16 11.64 49.29
N LYS A 238 -55.62 10.73 48.47
CA LYS A 238 -55.58 10.87 46.99
C LYS A 238 -56.99 10.80 46.38
N LYS A 239 -57.93 10.06 46.95
CA LYS A 239 -59.33 10.09 46.51
C LYS A 239 -59.99 11.46 46.79
N ILE A 240 -59.65 12.07 47.90
CA ILE A 240 -60.15 13.41 48.28
C ILE A 240 -59.49 14.47 47.35
N GLU A 241 -58.21 14.42 47.08
CA GLU A 241 -57.50 15.35 46.16
C GLU A 241 -58.07 15.34 44.77
N LYS A 242 -58.49 14.19 44.27
CA LYS A 242 -59.05 14.05 42.91
C LYS A 242 -60.56 14.21 42.85
N TRP A 243 -61.22 14.49 43.98
CA TRP A 243 -62.64 14.71 43.99
C TRP A 243 -62.99 16.09 43.44
N ASP A 244 -63.87 16.12 42.43
CA ASP A 244 -64.32 17.33 41.75
C ASP A 244 -65.41 18.09 42.52
N GLY A 245 -65.65 17.71 43.80
CA GLY A 245 -66.67 18.34 44.69
C GLY A 245 -68.09 17.94 44.34
N LYS A 246 -68.33 17.01 43.43
CA LYS A 246 -69.67 16.57 43.10
C LYS A 246 -70.00 15.20 43.72
N LEU A 247 -71.12 15.03 44.28
CA LEU A 247 -71.59 13.72 44.76
C LEU A 247 -71.83 12.79 43.57
N PRO A 248 -71.32 11.55 43.62
CA PRO A 248 -71.50 10.61 42.50
C PRO A 248 -72.99 10.32 42.33
N GLN A 249 -73.53 10.56 41.15
CA GLN A 249 -74.91 10.14 40.84
C GLN A 249 -74.88 8.63 40.60
N VAL A 250 -75.36 7.88 41.61
CA VAL A 250 -75.47 6.41 41.48
C VAL A 250 -76.87 6.11 40.97
N SER A 251 -77.05 5.70 39.78
CA SER A 251 -78.25 5.08 39.27
C SER A 251 -78.06 3.57 39.28
N GLY A 252 -78.69 2.91 40.29
CA GLY A 252 -78.77 1.46 40.37
C GLY A 252 -77.73 0.77 41.27
N GLY A 253 -78.12 0.44 42.50
CA GLY A 253 -77.69 -0.67 43.31
C GLY A 253 -76.24 -0.88 43.76
N ALA A 254 -75.29 0.03 43.42
CA ALA A 254 -73.92 -0.05 43.85
C ALA A 254 -73.61 0.85 45.02
N THR A 255 -72.94 0.38 46.04
CA THR A 255 -72.55 1.16 47.24
C THR A 255 -71.56 2.27 46.79
N PRO A 256 -71.77 3.53 47.28
CA PRO A 256 -70.86 4.64 46.92
C PRO A 256 -69.48 4.43 47.49
N PHE A 257 -68.49 4.88 46.71
CA PHE A 257 -67.08 4.70 47.02
C PHE A 257 -66.57 5.48 48.24
N VAL A 258 -67.43 6.29 48.87
CA VAL A 258 -67.05 7.08 50.04
C VAL A 258 -68.09 6.83 51.15
N GLN A 259 -67.68 6.19 52.24
CA GLN A 259 -68.39 6.21 53.50
C GLN A 259 -67.94 7.45 54.26
N ILE A 260 -68.87 8.43 54.43
CA ILE A 260 -68.68 9.55 55.31
C ILE A 260 -69.16 9.08 56.67
N LYS A 261 -68.29 9.05 57.67
CA LYS A 261 -68.62 8.87 59.06
C LYS A 261 -68.98 10.21 59.65
#